data_ffd49ebad1f2de18929e844ba3da3bb6
#
_entry.id   ffd49ebad1f2de18929e844ba3da3bb6
#
_cell.length_a   1.000
_cell.length_b   1.000
_cell.length_c   1.000
_cell.angle_alpha   90.00
_cell.angle_beta   90.00
_cell.angle_gamma   90.00
#
_symmetry.space_group_name_H-M   'P 1'
#
loop_
_entity.id
_entity.type
_entity.pdbx_description
1 polymer ?
#
loop_
_entity_poly.entity_id
_entity_poly.type
_entity_poly.pdbx_seq_one_letter_code
_entity_poly.pdbx_strand_id
1 'polypeptide(L)'
;MKKLLILPLALFLLVQSGLAQTPKWVEKAKRAVFSVITYDKNDKMLNTGNGFFVSEDGLALSDYSLFKGAERAVIVTAEGKQMPVSLILGADDMYDVIKFRVAITEKKVPSLVVATT
;
A
#
# COMPACT_ATOMS: atom_id res chain seq x y z
N MET A 1 -46.45 -0.18 2.08
CA MET A 1 -45.27 0.19 2.83
C MET A 1 -44.06 -0.73 2.55
N LYS A 2 -44.27 -2.04 2.53
CA LYS A 2 -43.18 -2.98 2.24
C LYS A 2 -42.58 -2.81 0.85
N LYS A 3 -43.40 -2.41 -0.13
CA LYS A 3 -42.90 -2.18 -1.50
C LYS A 3 -41.94 -1.00 -1.59
N LEU A 4 -42.13 0.01 -0.75
CA LEU A 4 -41.28 1.20 -0.73
C LEU A 4 -39.88 0.89 -0.17
N LEU A 5 -39.80 -0.12 0.69
CA LEU A 5 -38.49 -0.53 1.26
C LEU A 5 -37.70 -1.41 0.29
N ILE A 6 -38.39 -2.17 -0.56
CA ILE A 6 -37.73 -3.08 -1.51
C ILE A 6 -37.12 -2.31 -2.69
N LEU A 7 -37.77 -1.26 -3.17
CA LEU A 7 -37.26 -0.47 -4.30
C LEU A 7 -35.90 0.18 -4.06
N PRO A 8 -35.69 0.87 -2.94
CA PRO A 8 -34.34 1.44 -2.67
C PRO A 8 -33.26 0.37 -2.55
N LEU A 9 -33.63 -0.78 -2.01
CA LEU A 9 -32.65 -1.88 -1.86
C LEU A 9 -32.24 -2.44 -3.23
N ALA A 10 -33.19 -2.62 -4.13
CA ALA A 10 -32.88 -3.08 -5.48
C ALA A 10 -32.01 -2.09 -6.24
N LEU A 11 -32.27 -0.80 -6.09
CA LEU A 11 -31.48 0.24 -6.71
C LEU A 11 -30.04 0.22 -6.18
N PHE A 12 -29.88 0.02 -4.88
CA PHE A 12 -28.58 -0.06 -4.24
C PHE A 12 -27.78 -1.25 -4.77
N LEU A 13 -28.41 -2.40 -4.95
CA LEU A 13 -27.77 -3.58 -5.51
C LEU A 13 -27.29 -3.36 -6.95
N LEU A 14 -28.08 -2.65 -7.75
CA LEU A 14 -27.68 -2.32 -9.13
C LEU A 14 -26.45 -1.41 -9.16
N VAL A 15 -26.40 -0.43 -8.25
CA VAL A 15 -25.24 0.46 -8.15
C VAL A 15 -24.00 -0.34 -7.74
N GLN A 16 -24.14 -1.26 -6.80
CA GLN A 16 -23.02 -2.11 -6.39
C GLN A 16 -22.52 -3.00 -7.53
N SER A 17 -23.43 -3.53 -8.33
CA SER A 17 -23.04 -4.35 -9.48
C SER A 17 -22.24 -3.54 -10.49
N GLY A 18 -22.61 -2.28 -10.71
CA GLY A 18 -21.85 -1.38 -11.58
C GLY A 18 -20.47 -1.08 -11.04
N LEU A 19 -20.35 -0.92 -9.71
CA LEU A 19 -19.08 -0.66 -9.07
C LEU A 19 -18.18 -1.89 -9.04
N ALA A 20 -18.75 -3.09 -9.14
CA ALA A 20 -17.97 -4.33 -9.15
C ALA A 20 -17.13 -4.49 -10.41
N GLN A 21 -17.45 -3.76 -11.48
CA GLN A 21 -16.69 -3.80 -12.72
C GLN A 21 -15.51 -2.82 -12.64
N THR A 22 -14.52 -3.17 -11.86
CA THR A 22 -13.34 -2.34 -11.68
C THR A 22 -12.37 -2.54 -12.85
N PRO A 23 -11.81 -1.47 -13.41
CA PRO A 23 -10.78 -1.63 -14.45
C PRO A 23 -9.57 -2.42 -13.95
N LYS A 24 -8.92 -3.13 -14.85
CA LYS A 24 -7.75 -3.96 -14.51
C LYS A 24 -6.61 -3.16 -13.88
N TRP A 25 -6.43 -1.90 -14.29
CA TRP A 25 -5.36 -1.07 -13.74
C TRP A 25 -5.60 -0.75 -12.26
N VAL A 26 -6.86 -0.63 -11.84
CA VAL A 26 -7.20 -0.41 -10.43
C VAL A 26 -6.85 -1.65 -9.61
N GLU A 27 -7.13 -2.84 -10.13
CA GLU A 27 -6.75 -4.09 -9.47
C GLU A 27 -5.23 -4.19 -9.31
N LYS A 28 -4.50 -3.85 -10.36
CA LYS A 28 -3.04 -3.85 -10.33
C LYS A 28 -2.52 -2.82 -9.32
N ALA A 29 -3.12 -1.64 -9.28
CA ALA A 29 -2.73 -0.59 -8.34
C ALA A 29 -2.92 -1.04 -6.90
N LYS A 30 -4.03 -1.69 -6.60
CA LYS A 30 -4.31 -2.20 -5.25
C LYS A 30 -3.27 -3.22 -4.79
N ARG A 31 -2.78 -4.05 -5.71
CA ARG A 31 -1.76 -5.05 -5.39
C ARG A 31 -0.40 -4.43 -5.12
N ALA A 32 -0.15 -3.23 -5.64
CA ALA A 32 1.10 -2.52 -5.41
C ALA A 32 1.17 -1.86 -4.03
N VAL A 33 0.02 -1.67 -3.37
CA VAL A 33 -0.06 -1.03 -2.05
C VAL A 33 0.17 -2.07 -0.96
N PHE A 34 0.92 -1.70 0.06
CA PHE A 34 1.21 -2.57 1.20
C PHE A 34 1.09 -1.79 2.50
N SER A 35 1.06 -2.52 3.61
CA SER A 35 1.15 -1.93 4.94
C SER A 35 2.61 -1.81 5.35
N VAL A 36 2.93 -0.75 6.09
CA VAL A 36 4.27 -0.53 6.65
C VAL A 36 4.17 -0.61 8.16
N ILE A 37 5.08 -1.35 8.78
CA ILE A 37 5.20 -1.41 10.24
C ILE A 37 6.64 -1.07 10.58
N THR A 38 6.84 -0.09 11.44
CA THR A 38 8.17 0.30 11.89
C THR A 38 8.36 -0.07 13.36
N TYR A 39 9.61 -0.37 13.72
CA TYR A 39 9.98 -0.83 15.06
C TYR A 39 11.16 -0.02 15.57
N ASP A 40 11.18 0.20 16.89
CA ASP A 40 12.31 0.88 17.53
C ASP A 40 13.44 -0.11 17.84
N LYS A 41 14.51 0.37 18.49
CA LYS A 41 15.66 -0.45 18.81
C LYS A 41 15.36 -1.57 19.81
N ASN A 42 14.23 -1.51 20.50
CA ASN A 42 13.79 -2.53 21.45
C ASN A 42 12.76 -3.48 20.81
N ASP A 43 12.60 -3.43 19.49
CA ASP A 43 11.63 -4.24 18.73
C ASP A 43 10.17 -3.94 19.10
N LYS A 44 9.91 -2.75 19.60
CA LYS A 44 8.54 -2.31 19.84
C LYS A 44 8.02 -1.59 18.62
N MET A 45 6.77 -1.85 18.28
CA MET A 45 6.10 -1.18 17.16
C MET A 45 6.03 0.31 17.43
N LEU A 46 6.54 1.10 16.47
CA LEU A 46 6.47 2.56 16.52
C LEU A 46 5.26 3.08 15.79
N ASN A 47 5.14 2.77 14.50
CA ASN A 47 4.12 3.30 13.63
C ASN A 47 3.65 2.24 12.65
N THR A 48 2.43 2.43 12.15
CA THR A 48 1.90 1.66 11.04
C THR A 48 1.32 2.63 10.02
N GLY A 49 1.40 2.27 8.76
CA GLY A 49 0.87 3.07 7.68
C GLY A 49 0.89 2.30 6.38
N ASN A 50 0.94 3.01 5.27
CA ASN A 50 0.89 2.39 3.95
C ASN A 50 2.02 2.91 3.07
N GLY A 51 2.35 2.13 2.07
CA GLY A 51 3.27 2.49 1.03
C GLY A 51 2.91 1.75 -0.25
N PHE A 52 3.71 1.94 -1.28
CA PHE A 52 3.45 1.26 -2.55
C PHE A 52 4.74 1.05 -3.32
N PHE A 53 4.77 -0.02 -4.10
CA PHE A 53 5.89 -0.31 -4.99
C PHE A 53 5.82 0.59 -6.22
N VAL A 54 6.96 1.12 -6.61
CA VAL A 54 7.11 1.93 -7.82
C VAL A 54 7.93 1.21 -8.89
N SER A 55 8.50 0.05 -8.56
CA SER A 55 9.18 -0.80 -9.53
C SER A 55 8.95 -2.27 -9.18
N GLU A 56 9.10 -3.12 -10.16
CA GLU A 56 8.90 -4.56 -9.98
C GLU A 56 9.99 -5.21 -9.14
N ASP A 57 11.12 -4.57 -8.97
CA ASP A 57 12.27 -5.11 -8.23
C ASP A 57 12.29 -4.69 -6.75
N GLY A 58 11.20 -4.08 -6.26
CA GLY A 58 11.09 -3.78 -4.84
C GLY A 58 11.37 -2.35 -4.43
N LEU A 59 11.49 -1.43 -5.38
CA LEU A 59 11.59 -0.01 -5.06
C LEU A 59 10.22 0.52 -4.62
N ALA A 60 10.18 1.26 -3.52
CA ALA A 60 8.93 1.63 -2.89
C ALA A 60 8.98 3.04 -2.29
N LEU A 61 7.79 3.60 -2.09
CA LEU A 61 7.60 4.91 -1.45
C LEU A 61 6.60 4.78 -0.31
N SER A 62 6.78 5.61 0.72
CA SER A 62 5.88 5.71 1.85
C SER A 62 6.02 7.08 2.50
N ASP A 63 5.34 7.30 3.62
CA ASP A 63 5.44 8.52 4.39
C ASP A 63 6.69 8.48 5.27
N TYR A 64 7.51 9.51 5.18
CA TYR A 64 8.75 9.57 5.96
C TYR A 64 8.46 9.62 7.46
N SER A 65 7.37 10.26 7.87
CA SER A 65 7.00 10.36 9.28
C SER A 65 6.85 9.00 9.96
N LEU A 66 6.49 7.96 9.21
CA LEU A 66 6.39 6.59 9.75
C LEU A 66 7.75 6.03 10.16
N PHE A 67 8.81 6.48 9.49
CA PHE A 67 10.14 5.91 9.65
C PHE A 67 11.03 6.67 10.63
N LYS A 68 10.61 7.87 11.05
CA LYS A 68 11.41 8.67 11.99
C LYS A 68 11.54 7.95 13.32
N GLY A 69 12.78 7.74 13.76
CA GLY A 69 13.08 7.02 14.99
C GLY A 69 13.03 5.50 14.85
N ALA A 70 12.76 4.98 13.66
CA ALA A 70 12.70 3.54 13.44
C ALA A 70 14.08 2.94 13.29
N GLU A 71 14.28 1.78 13.90
CA GLU A 71 15.51 0.99 13.72
C GLU A 71 15.33 0.02 12.56
N ARG A 72 14.13 -0.48 12.34
CA ARG A 72 13.83 -1.36 11.21
C ARG A 72 12.38 -1.19 10.78
N ALA A 73 12.09 -1.65 9.58
CA ALA A 73 10.74 -1.61 9.03
C ALA A 73 10.46 -2.89 8.25
N VAL A 74 9.19 -3.29 8.26
CA VAL A 74 8.68 -4.43 7.52
C VAL A 74 7.49 -3.96 6.71
N ILE A 75 7.32 -4.53 5.53
CA ILE A 75 6.09 -4.32 4.78
C ILE A 75 5.26 -5.61 4.78
N VAL A 76 3.94 -5.45 4.67
CA VAL A 76 3.02 -6.57 4.55
C VAL A 76 2.21 -6.36 3.28
N THR A 77 2.34 -7.28 2.34
CA THR A 77 1.67 -7.17 1.05
C THR A 77 0.17 -7.43 1.16
N ALA A 78 -0.55 -7.16 0.08
CA ALA A 78 -1.98 -7.44 0.01
C ALA A 78 -2.30 -8.92 0.24
N GLU A 79 -1.37 -9.81 -0.09
CA GLU A 79 -1.52 -11.26 0.14
C GLU A 79 -1.08 -11.68 1.53
N GLY A 80 -0.63 -10.74 2.37
CA GLY A 80 -0.22 -11.04 3.74
C GLY A 80 1.24 -11.44 3.90
N LYS A 81 2.06 -11.31 2.86
CA LYS A 81 3.49 -11.62 2.94
C LYS A 81 4.24 -10.51 3.63
N GLN A 82 5.10 -10.86 4.57
CA GLN A 82 5.99 -9.92 5.25
C GLN A 82 7.35 -9.92 4.57
N MET A 83 7.85 -8.73 4.28
CA MET A 83 9.18 -8.57 3.70
C MET A 83 9.88 -7.38 4.35
N PRO A 84 11.17 -7.51 4.68
CA PRO A 84 11.87 -6.41 5.36
C PRO A 84 12.26 -5.31 4.39
N VAL A 85 12.33 -4.10 4.90
CA VAL A 85 12.96 -2.98 4.20
C VAL A 85 14.47 -3.17 4.31
N SER A 86 15.15 -3.23 3.17
CA SER A 86 16.59 -3.56 3.15
C SER A 86 17.47 -2.34 3.04
N LEU A 87 17.00 -1.25 2.44
CA LEU A 87 17.83 -0.09 2.18
C LEU A 87 16.96 1.16 2.05
N ILE A 88 17.35 2.22 2.77
CA ILE A 88 16.75 3.54 2.62
C ILE A 88 17.55 4.29 1.55
N LEU A 89 16.87 4.75 0.51
CA LEU A 89 17.49 5.44 -0.61
C LEU A 89 17.43 6.95 -0.48
N GLY A 90 16.42 7.48 0.17
CA GLY A 90 16.29 8.91 0.37
C GLY A 90 15.01 9.25 1.10
N ALA A 91 14.95 10.45 1.65
CA ALA A 91 13.78 10.95 2.35
C ALA A 91 13.68 12.45 2.15
N ASP A 92 12.45 12.95 2.07
CA ASP A 92 12.17 14.37 1.96
C ASP A 92 11.24 14.76 3.10
N ASP A 93 11.73 15.60 3.99
CA ASP A 93 11.00 16.03 5.18
C ASP A 93 9.85 16.99 4.83
N MET A 94 10.07 17.82 3.80
CA MET A 94 9.06 18.81 3.39
C MET A 94 7.81 18.13 2.81
N TYR A 95 8.00 17.12 1.96
CA TYR A 95 6.89 16.41 1.33
C TYR A 95 6.51 15.14 2.08
N ASP A 96 7.20 14.82 3.16
CA ASP A 96 6.96 13.63 3.97
C ASP A 96 7.01 12.34 3.15
N VAL A 97 8.03 12.19 2.31
CA VAL A 97 8.19 11.02 1.43
C VAL A 97 9.51 10.33 1.75
N ILE A 98 9.47 9.01 1.80
CA ILE A 98 10.66 8.18 1.92
C ILE A 98 10.68 7.15 0.80
N LYS A 99 11.86 6.99 0.20
CA LYS A 99 12.10 6.03 -0.87
C LYS A 99 13.02 4.95 -0.34
N PHE A 100 12.63 3.71 -0.52
CA PHE A 100 13.39 2.58 0.04
C PHE A 100 13.26 1.36 -0.84
N ARG A 101 14.13 0.39 -0.58
CA ARG A 101 14.10 -0.89 -1.26
C ARG A 101 13.63 -1.96 -0.29
N VAL A 102 12.73 -2.81 -0.76
CA VAL A 102 12.22 -3.96 -0.03
C VAL A 102 12.97 -5.20 -0.50
N ALA A 103 13.37 -6.06 0.44
CA ALA A 103 13.99 -7.35 0.11
C ALA A 103 12.88 -8.31 -0.32
N ILE A 104 12.52 -8.26 -1.60
CA ILE A 104 11.44 -9.08 -2.14
C ILE A 104 11.90 -10.53 -2.29
N THR A 105 10.98 -11.46 -1.99
CA THR A 105 11.24 -12.90 -2.11
C THR A 105 10.84 -13.45 -3.46
N GLU A 106 10.11 -12.66 -4.25
CA GLU A 106 9.64 -13.02 -5.57
C GLU A 106 10.50 -12.32 -6.62
N LYS A 107 10.47 -12.82 -7.86
CA LYS A 107 11.22 -12.18 -8.95
C LYS A 107 10.70 -10.79 -9.25
N LYS A 108 9.40 -10.58 -9.10
CA LYS A 108 8.74 -9.30 -9.37
C LYS A 108 7.63 -9.09 -8.37
N VAL A 109 7.33 -7.83 -8.11
CA VAL A 109 6.16 -7.43 -7.32
C VAL A 109 5.29 -6.50 -8.16
N PRO A 110 3.97 -6.47 -7.92
CA PRO A 110 3.12 -5.47 -8.56
C PRO A 110 3.58 -4.07 -8.20
N SER A 111 3.58 -3.16 -9.16
CA SER A 111 4.07 -1.80 -8.93
C SER A 111 3.21 -0.79 -9.67
N LEU A 112 3.23 0.45 -9.17
CA LEU A 112 2.60 1.58 -9.81
C LEU A 112 3.62 2.30 -10.68
N VAL A 113 3.19 2.72 -11.87
CA VAL A 113 4.04 3.55 -12.72
C VAL A 113 3.88 4.98 -12.24
N VAL A 114 4.98 5.55 -11.74
CA VAL A 114 5.00 6.94 -11.33
C VAL A 114 5.43 7.76 -12.54
N ALA A 115 4.60 8.74 -12.90
CA ALA A 115 4.94 9.63 -13.99
C ALA A 115 6.15 10.47 -13.60
N THR A 116 7.26 10.25 -14.27
CA THR A 116 8.47 11.07 -14.11
C THR A 116 8.51 12.05 -15.25
N THR A 117 8.47 13.30 -14.93
CA THR A 117 8.67 14.36 -15.92
C THR A 117 10.08 14.87 -15.85
#